data_9a498427d3f8019835adc9874c4b5c31
#
_entry.id   9a498427d3f8019835adc9874c4b5c31
#
_cell.length_a   1.000
_cell.length_b   1.000
_cell.length_c   1.000
_cell.angle_alpha   90.00
_cell.angle_beta   90.00
_cell.angle_gamma   90.00
#
_symmetry.space_group_name_H-M   'P 1'
#
loop_
_entity.id
_entity.type
_entity.pdbx_description
1 polymer ?
#
loop_
_entity_poly.entity_id
_entity_poly.type
_entity_poly.pdbx_seq_one_letter_code
_entity_poly.pdbx_strand_id
1 'polypeptide(L)'
;MGYGCIGRQCARVASAMGMEVYAFTRTERPTLESRKDSSYCVPGTGDPDGLIPAKWFHGSSRADVDAFLDQKLDILVVCLPLTQETTGIISTPQFKILSKNRTFLSNVGRGKHVDTNALIDALQSGQIRGAALDVTDPEPLPSDHPLWKAPNAFITPHNSWHSTMYWPRVLEILGTNLERLDTGGPLVNAVKKFGYSR
;
A
#
# COMPACT_ATOMS: atom_id res chain seq x y z
N MET A 1 5.56 0.55 -0.17
CA MET A 1 5.38 -0.92 -0.08
C MET A 1 4.12 -1.34 -0.81
N GLY A 2 4.24 -2.29 -1.77
CA GLY A 2 3.19 -2.59 -2.74
C GLY A 2 3.22 -1.64 -3.94
N TYR A 3 3.48 -2.18 -5.14
CA TYR A 3 3.59 -1.39 -6.38
C TYR A 3 2.56 -1.88 -7.43
N GLY A 4 1.30 -2.04 -6.99
CA GLY A 4 0.11 -2.21 -7.82
C GLY A 4 -0.49 -0.86 -8.25
N CYS A 5 -1.72 -0.84 -8.75
CA CYS A 5 -2.35 0.39 -9.27
C CYS A 5 -2.29 1.59 -8.31
N ILE A 6 -2.57 1.37 -7.01
CA ILE A 6 -2.53 2.43 -6.00
C ILE A 6 -1.09 2.90 -5.76
N GLY A 7 -0.15 1.98 -5.53
CA GLY A 7 1.25 2.32 -5.28
C GLY A 7 1.90 3.04 -6.46
N ARG A 8 1.58 2.64 -7.69
CA ARG A 8 2.04 3.30 -8.92
C ARG A 8 1.48 4.72 -9.06
N GLN A 9 0.22 4.94 -8.67
CA GLN A 9 -0.35 6.30 -8.68
C GLN A 9 0.26 7.18 -7.58
N CYS A 10 0.47 6.64 -6.39
CA CYS A 10 1.20 7.35 -5.33
C CYS A 10 2.61 7.74 -5.78
N ALA A 11 3.31 6.82 -6.45
CA ALA A 11 4.64 7.06 -7.01
C ALA A 11 4.63 8.20 -8.04
N ARG A 12 3.64 8.21 -8.94
CA ARG A 12 3.48 9.28 -9.93
C ARG A 12 3.31 10.65 -9.28
N VAL A 13 2.45 10.74 -8.26
CA VAL A 13 2.25 12.00 -7.53
C VAL A 13 3.52 12.41 -6.79
N ALA A 14 4.15 11.49 -6.07
CA ALA A 14 5.38 11.75 -5.33
C ALA A 14 6.51 12.24 -6.26
N SER A 15 6.70 11.58 -7.41
CA SER A 15 7.68 11.98 -8.42
C SER A 15 7.40 13.37 -8.99
N ALA A 16 6.13 13.69 -9.26
CA ALA A 16 5.74 15.03 -9.72
C ALA A 16 6.01 16.13 -8.69
N MET A 17 6.04 15.77 -7.40
CA MET A 17 6.42 16.65 -6.29
C MET A 17 7.94 16.68 -6.05
N GLY A 18 8.75 16.05 -6.89
CA GLY A 18 10.22 16.02 -6.78
C GLY A 18 10.79 14.98 -5.80
N MET A 19 9.98 14.02 -5.35
CA MET A 19 10.44 12.95 -4.45
C MET A 19 11.09 11.81 -5.24
N GLU A 20 12.17 11.26 -4.72
CA GLU A 20 12.74 10.01 -5.20
C GLU A 20 11.90 8.83 -4.69
N VAL A 21 11.51 7.93 -5.58
CA VAL A 21 10.61 6.82 -5.27
C VAL A 21 11.36 5.50 -5.21
N TYR A 22 11.15 4.72 -4.13
CA TYR A 22 11.60 3.35 -4.01
C TYR A 22 10.40 2.41 -3.96
N ALA A 23 10.44 1.35 -4.76
CA ALA A 23 9.39 0.35 -4.81
C ALA A 23 9.79 -0.94 -4.06
N PHE A 24 8.86 -1.50 -3.28
CA PHE A 24 8.99 -2.82 -2.67
C PHE A 24 7.87 -3.73 -3.17
N THR A 25 8.23 -4.87 -3.73
CA THR A 25 7.32 -5.87 -4.30
C THR A 25 7.61 -7.27 -3.73
N ARG A 26 6.65 -8.20 -3.80
CA ARG A 26 6.86 -9.57 -3.33
C ARG A 26 7.91 -10.31 -4.16
N THR A 27 7.84 -10.15 -5.48
CA THR A 27 8.72 -10.81 -6.45
C THR A 27 9.70 -9.83 -7.06
N GLU A 28 10.88 -10.30 -7.40
CA GLU A 28 11.90 -9.50 -8.06
C GLU A 28 11.40 -8.93 -9.40
N ARG A 29 11.83 -7.71 -9.73
CA ARG A 29 11.53 -6.99 -10.97
C ARG A 29 12.82 -6.53 -11.66
N PRO A 30 13.69 -7.46 -12.12
CA PRO A 30 15.04 -7.12 -12.58
C PRO A 30 15.06 -6.43 -13.95
N THR A 31 14.08 -6.72 -14.82
CA THR A 31 14.02 -6.20 -16.19
C THR A 31 12.93 -5.16 -16.36
N LEU A 32 13.07 -4.29 -17.37
CA LEU A 32 12.03 -3.34 -17.73
C LEU A 32 10.69 -4.02 -17.99
N GLU A 33 10.70 -5.17 -18.66
CA GLU A 33 9.49 -5.93 -18.93
C GLU A 33 8.83 -6.44 -17.64
N SER A 34 9.63 -6.93 -16.68
CA SER A 34 9.09 -7.40 -15.40
C SER A 34 8.52 -6.27 -14.52
N ARG A 35 8.86 -5.02 -14.79
CA ARG A 35 8.37 -3.83 -14.08
C ARG A 35 7.04 -3.32 -14.62
N LYS A 36 6.68 -3.69 -15.84
CA LYS A 36 5.39 -3.32 -16.44
C LYS A 36 4.21 -3.89 -15.66
N ASP A 37 3.10 -3.20 -15.73
CA ASP A 37 1.81 -3.62 -15.17
C ASP A 37 0.76 -3.60 -16.28
N SER A 38 0.31 -4.78 -16.68
CA SER A 38 -0.74 -4.97 -17.67
C SER A 38 -2.14 -5.11 -17.05
N SER A 39 -2.27 -4.95 -15.74
CA SER A 39 -3.57 -4.95 -15.08
C SER A 39 -4.38 -3.71 -15.47
N TYR A 40 -5.71 -3.80 -15.30
CA TYR A 40 -6.57 -2.64 -15.55
C TYR A 40 -6.10 -1.44 -14.73
N CYS A 41 -5.89 -0.33 -15.41
CA CYS A 41 -5.58 0.95 -14.81
C CYS A 41 -6.36 2.05 -15.52
N VAL A 42 -6.76 3.06 -14.78
CA VAL A 42 -7.42 4.24 -15.39
C VAL A 42 -6.45 4.92 -16.34
N PRO A 43 -6.86 5.19 -17.61
CA PRO A 43 -5.99 5.84 -18.57
C PRO A 43 -5.35 7.13 -18.03
N GLY A 44 -4.06 7.32 -18.30
CA GLY A 44 -3.31 8.48 -17.85
C GLY A 44 -2.90 8.48 -16.36
N THR A 45 -3.17 7.40 -15.62
CA THR A 45 -2.76 7.25 -14.22
C THR A 45 -1.67 6.19 -14.02
N GLY A 46 -1.11 6.16 -12.82
CA GLY A 46 -0.11 5.16 -12.42
C GLY A 46 1.24 5.30 -13.13
N ASP A 47 1.93 4.18 -13.21
CA ASP A 47 3.25 4.00 -13.83
C ASP A 47 3.25 2.65 -14.58
N PRO A 48 2.55 2.53 -15.72
CA PRO A 48 2.35 1.25 -16.41
C PRO A 48 3.66 0.59 -16.83
N ASP A 49 4.67 1.38 -17.18
CA ASP A 49 5.98 0.89 -17.62
C ASP A 49 6.96 0.64 -16.47
N GLY A 50 6.63 1.04 -15.24
CA GLY A 50 7.49 0.85 -14.07
C GLY A 50 8.79 1.65 -14.11
N LEU A 51 8.75 2.87 -14.65
CA LEU A 51 9.93 3.72 -14.86
C LEU A 51 10.17 4.73 -13.74
N ILE A 52 9.21 4.96 -12.86
CA ILE A 52 9.32 5.97 -11.80
C ILE A 52 10.28 5.54 -10.68
N PRO A 53 10.27 4.29 -10.17
CA PRO A 53 11.15 3.96 -9.05
C PRO A 53 12.62 4.00 -9.44
N ALA A 54 13.39 4.80 -8.69
CA ALA A 54 14.86 4.83 -8.79
C ALA A 54 15.48 3.52 -8.27
N LYS A 55 14.81 2.85 -7.30
CA LYS A 55 15.24 1.56 -6.76
C LYS A 55 14.08 0.61 -6.59
N TRP A 56 14.36 -0.66 -6.87
CA TRP A 56 13.43 -1.77 -6.70
C TRP A 56 13.95 -2.73 -5.64
N PHE A 57 13.10 -3.02 -4.66
CA PHE A 57 13.32 -3.99 -3.61
C PHE A 57 12.27 -5.09 -3.71
N HIS A 58 12.60 -6.26 -3.25
CA HIS A 58 11.68 -7.40 -3.28
C HIS A 58 11.92 -8.34 -2.10
N GLY A 59 10.94 -9.19 -1.87
CA GLY A 59 11.03 -10.25 -0.90
C GLY A 59 9.73 -10.45 -0.11
N SER A 60 9.76 -11.45 0.77
CA SER A 60 8.64 -11.78 1.65
C SER A 60 9.09 -12.06 3.09
N SER A 61 10.39 -12.14 3.33
CA SER A 61 10.94 -12.32 4.68
C SER A 61 10.96 -11.00 5.46
N ARG A 62 11.00 -11.10 6.78
CA ARG A 62 11.20 -9.91 7.64
C ARG A 62 12.51 -9.19 7.32
N ALA A 63 13.57 -9.94 7.02
CA ALA A 63 14.86 -9.35 6.66
C ALA A 63 14.78 -8.50 5.38
N ASP A 64 14.03 -8.96 4.37
CA ASP A 64 13.84 -8.20 3.13
C ASP A 64 13.08 -6.89 3.40
N VAL A 65 12.05 -6.96 4.24
CA VAL A 65 11.28 -5.79 4.66
C VAL A 65 12.17 -4.81 5.44
N ASP A 66 12.92 -5.29 6.40
CA ASP A 66 13.80 -4.46 7.23
C ASP A 66 14.89 -3.79 6.38
N ALA A 67 15.47 -4.50 5.42
CA ALA A 67 16.44 -3.94 4.47
C ALA A 67 15.84 -2.81 3.61
N PHE A 68 14.58 -2.96 3.19
CA PHE A 68 13.86 -1.89 2.49
C PHE A 68 13.58 -0.69 3.40
N LEU A 69 13.12 -0.92 4.62
CA LEU A 69 12.79 0.15 5.55
C LEU A 69 14.02 0.94 6.01
N ASP A 70 15.21 0.32 5.98
CA ASP A 70 16.49 0.96 6.34
C ASP A 70 17.08 1.87 5.25
N GLN A 71 16.31 2.15 4.19
CA GLN A 71 16.74 3.05 3.10
C GLN A 71 16.57 4.55 3.41
N LYS A 72 16.47 4.95 4.68
CA LYS A 72 16.28 6.35 5.11
C LYS A 72 15.05 7.00 4.47
N LEU A 73 13.92 6.31 4.51
CA LEU A 73 12.68 6.78 3.91
C LEU A 73 12.14 7.99 4.66
N ASP A 74 11.78 9.06 3.94
CA ASP A 74 11.05 10.20 4.50
C ASP A 74 9.57 9.86 4.68
N ILE A 75 8.99 9.15 3.71
CA ILE A 75 7.60 8.72 3.72
C ILE A 75 7.54 7.23 3.37
N LEU A 76 6.81 6.47 4.16
CA LEU A 76 6.45 5.08 3.88
C LEU A 76 4.96 4.99 3.55
N VAL A 77 4.62 4.62 2.32
CA VAL A 77 3.22 4.34 1.93
C VAL A 77 3.01 2.84 1.87
N VAL A 78 2.00 2.33 2.60
CA VAL A 78 1.62 0.91 2.64
C VAL A 78 0.37 0.71 1.81
N CYS A 79 0.52 -0.04 0.68
CA CYS A 79 -0.54 -0.37 -0.28
C CYS A 79 -0.57 -1.88 -0.58
N LEU A 80 -0.22 -2.71 0.40
CA LEU A 80 -0.14 -4.17 0.27
C LEU A 80 -1.54 -4.81 0.34
N PRO A 81 -1.75 -5.96 -0.31
CA PRO A 81 -2.85 -6.85 0.04
C PRO A 81 -2.62 -7.47 1.42
N LEU A 82 -3.70 -7.70 2.17
CA LEU A 82 -3.61 -8.37 3.47
C LEU A 82 -3.49 -9.89 3.26
N THR A 83 -2.42 -10.47 3.79
CA THR A 83 -2.14 -11.91 3.84
C THR A 83 -1.58 -12.25 5.23
N GLN A 84 -1.32 -13.53 5.49
CA GLN A 84 -0.63 -13.93 6.73
C GLN A 84 0.76 -13.30 6.83
N GLU A 85 1.50 -13.24 5.72
CA GLU A 85 2.87 -12.68 5.68
C GLU A 85 2.89 -11.15 5.85
N THR A 86 1.80 -10.46 5.43
CA THR A 86 1.71 -9.00 5.52
C THR A 86 1.00 -8.51 6.78
N THR A 87 0.41 -9.41 7.58
CA THR A 87 -0.17 -9.08 8.87
C THR A 87 0.93 -8.68 9.86
N GLY A 88 0.78 -7.54 10.52
CA GLY A 88 1.77 -6.99 11.47
C GLY A 88 3.16 -6.80 10.83
N ILE A 89 3.21 -6.52 9.54
CA ILE A 89 4.47 -6.34 8.82
C ILE A 89 5.24 -5.12 9.32
N ILE A 90 4.55 -4.13 9.87
CA ILE A 90 5.10 -2.97 10.57
C ILE A 90 4.74 -3.08 12.05
N SER A 91 5.73 -3.32 12.89
CA SER A 91 5.60 -3.45 14.35
C SER A 91 6.79 -2.78 15.05
N THR A 92 6.97 -2.97 16.33
CA THR A 92 8.02 -2.33 17.12
C THR A 92 9.43 -2.40 16.49
N PRO A 93 9.92 -3.53 15.96
CA PRO A 93 11.23 -3.58 15.31
C PRO A 93 11.32 -2.66 14.08
N GLN A 94 10.25 -2.62 13.27
CA GLN A 94 10.23 -1.80 12.06
C GLN A 94 10.13 -0.31 12.40
N PHE A 95 9.38 0.07 13.43
CA PHE A 95 9.38 1.46 13.92
C PHE A 95 10.76 1.89 14.42
N LYS A 96 11.53 0.99 15.05
CA LYS A 96 12.92 1.28 15.43
C LYS A 96 13.82 1.54 14.22
N ILE A 97 13.59 0.86 13.09
CA ILE A 97 14.32 1.15 11.84
C ILE A 97 13.90 2.51 11.28
N LEU A 98 12.59 2.75 11.18
CA LEU A 98 12.01 3.98 10.66
C LEU A 98 12.36 5.22 11.50
N SER A 99 12.67 5.02 12.79
CA SER A 99 13.07 6.10 13.70
C SER A 99 14.40 6.77 13.29
N LYS A 100 15.26 6.07 12.57
CA LYS A 100 16.56 6.61 12.08
C LYS A 100 16.38 7.86 11.21
N ASN A 101 15.24 7.94 10.49
CA ASN A 101 14.90 9.09 9.66
C ASN A 101 13.59 9.77 10.07
N ARG A 102 12.98 9.37 11.18
CA ARG A 102 11.68 9.85 11.65
C ARG A 102 10.64 9.80 10.53
N THR A 103 10.57 8.67 9.85
CA THR A 103 9.72 8.43 8.68
C THR A 103 8.26 8.78 8.96
N PHE A 104 7.56 9.39 8.00
CA PHE A 104 6.11 9.55 8.05
C PHE A 104 5.45 8.29 7.49
N LEU A 105 4.49 7.70 8.22
CA LEU A 105 3.76 6.51 7.78
C LEU A 105 2.43 6.90 7.12
N SER A 106 2.13 6.36 5.94
CA SER A 106 0.79 6.38 5.35
C SER A 106 0.29 4.96 5.13
N ASN A 107 -0.84 4.60 5.73
CA ASN A 107 -1.46 3.29 5.53
C ASN A 107 -2.82 3.45 4.82
N VAL A 108 -2.85 3.04 3.56
CA VAL A 108 -4.05 2.97 2.70
C VAL A 108 -4.35 1.53 2.25
N GLY A 109 -3.69 0.55 2.87
CA GLY A 109 -3.86 -0.87 2.58
C GLY A 109 -4.93 -1.51 3.47
N ARG A 110 -4.50 -2.02 4.64
CA ARG A 110 -5.39 -2.59 5.69
C ARG A 110 -4.80 -2.28 7.06
N GLY A 111 -5.67 -2.09 8.06
CA GLY A 111 -5.26 -1.77 9.43
C GLY A 111 -4.27 -2.79 9.99
N LYS A 112 -4.54 -4.07 9.78
CA LYS A 112 -3.72 -5.20 10.26
C LYS A 112 -2.29 -5.26 9.69
N HIS A 113 -1.91 -4.43 8.73
CA HIS A 113 -0.50 -4.32 8.32
C HIS A 113 0.37 -3.71 9.42
N VAL A 114 -0.22 -2.88 10.27
CA VAL A 114 0.48 -2.14 11.31
C VAL A 114 0.00 -2.60 12.67
N ASP A 115 0.92 -2.94 13.56
CA ASP A 115 0.62 -3.16 14.97
C ASP A 115 0.20 -1.81 15.58
N THR A 116 -1.08 -1.71 15.97
CA THR A 116 -1.66 -0.46 16.46
C THR A 116 -1.02 0.03 17.75
N ASN A 117 -0.67 -0.88 18.68
CA ASN A 117 -0.02 -0.49 19.93
C ASN A 117 1.41 0.01 19.66
N ALA A 118 2.17 -0.71 18.84
CA ALA A 118 3.50 -0.27 18.44
C ALA A 118 3.48 1.09 17.71
N LEU A 119 2.45 1.34 16.91
CA LEU A 119 2.27 2.64 16.25
C LEU A 119 2.02 3.76 17.26
N ILE A 120 1.15 3.54 18.25
CA ILE A 120 0.87 4.52 19.31
C ILE A 120 2.16 4.85 20.06
N ASP A 121 2.91 3.84 20.47
CA ASP A 121 4.20 4.01 21.16
C ASP A 121 5.21 4.79 20.31
N ALA A 122 5.29 4.47 19.01
CA ALA A 122 6.20 5.14 18.08
C ALA A 122 5.84 6.62 17.86
N LEU A 123 4.55 6.95 17.84
CA LEU A 123 4.06 8.34 17.76
C LEU A 123 4.32 9.09 19.06
N GLN A 124 3.98 8.50 20.20
CA GLN A 124 4.16 9.13 21.52
C GLN A 124 5.62 9.40 21.86
N SER A 125 6.50 8.47 21.52
CA SER A 125 7.95 8.60 21.71
C SER A 125 8.66 9.43 20.64
N GLY A 126 7.95 9.87 19.59
CA GLY A 126 8.54 10.64 18.48
C GLY A 126 9.49 9.84 17.58
N GLN A 127 9.45 8.51 17.60
CA GLN A 127 10.23 7.65 16.72
C GLN A 127 9.88 7.90 15.26
N ILE A 128 8.62 8.12 14.96
CA ILE A 128 8.15 8.57 13.65
C ILE A 128 7.56 9.98 13.77
N ARG A 129 7.60 10.77 12.70
CA ARG A 129 7.12 12.16 12.75
C ARG A 129 5.60 12.30 12.68
N GLY A 130 4.90 11.24 12.26
CA GLY A 130 3.45 11.21 12.17
C GLY A 130 2.94 10.04 11.35
N ALA A 131 1.62 9.86 11.32
CA ALA A 131 0.94 8.85 10.52
C ALA A 131 -0.35 9.38 9.90
N ALA A 132 -0.64 8.98 8.65
CA ALA A 132 -1.92 9.12 7.97
C ALA A 132 -2.52 7.73 7.73
N LEU A 133 -3.68 7.46 8.32
CA LEU A 133 -4.30 6.14 8.36
C LEU A 133 -5.72 6.24 7.79
N ASP A 134 -5.95 5.64 6.63
CA ASP A 134 -7.32 5.46 6.10
C ASP A 134 -7.96 4.17 6.61
N VAL A 135 -7.14 3.29 7.19
CA VAL A 135 -7.53 1.98 7.71
C VAL A 135 -6.93 1.75 9.09
N THR A 136 -7.69 1.10 9.98
CA THR A 136 -7.30 0.84 11.38
C THR A 136 -7.53 -0.63 11.77
N ASP A 137 -6.97 -1.05 12.89
CA ASP A 137 -7.29 -2.32 13.54
C ASP A 137 -7.43 -2.06 15.05
N PRO A 138 -8.65 -2.24 15.64
CA PRO A 138 -9.91 -2.65 15.01
C PRO A 138 -10.49 -1.61 14.02
N GLU A 139 -11.40 -2.05 13.16
CA GLU A 139 -12.14 -1.20 12.24
C GLU A 139 -13.64 -1.56 12.28
N PRO A 140 -14.59 -0.60 12.57
CA PRO A 140 -14.28 0.82 12.88
C PRO A 140 -13.51 1.00 14.19
N LEU A 141 -12.71 2.07 14.26
CA LEU A 141 -11.95 2.38 15.46
C LEU A 141 -12.90 2.87 16.58
N PRO A 142 -12.91 2.23 17.78
CA PRO A 142 -13.74 2.66 18.90
C PRO A 142 -13.51 4.13 19.29
N SER A 143 -14.55 4.82 19.72
CA SER A 143 -14.49 6.25 20.03
C SER A 143 -13.55 6.63 21.17
N ASP A 144 -13.26 5.70 22.07
CA ASP A 144 -12.36 5.87 23.22
C ASP A 144 -10.94 5.32 22.95
N HIS A 145 -10.70 4.83 21.74
CA HIS A 145 -9.41 4.18 21.40
C HIS A 145 -8.23 5.16 21.52
N PRO A 146 -7.11 4.74 22.15
CA PRO A 146 -5.94 5.60 22.38
C PRO A 146 -5.35 6.22 21.11
N LEU A 147 -5.50 5.60 19.96
CA LEU A 147 -4.98 6.10 18.69
C LEU A 147 -5.56 7.48 18.31
N TRP A 148 -6.80 7.80 18.74
CA TRP A 148 -7.39 9.13 18.54
C TRP A 148 -6.62 10.26 19.24
N LYS A 149 -5.91 9.93 20.31
CA LYS A 149 -5.13 10.87 21.12
C LYS A 149 -3.63 10.81 20.80
N ALA A 150 -3.21 9.94 19.89
CA ALA A 150 -1.81 9.84 19.51
C ALA A 150 -1.37 11.11 18.78
N PRO A 151 -0.18 11.66 19.09
CA PRO A 151 0.28 12.88 18.45
C PRO A 151 0.56 12.66 16.97
N ASN A 152 0.24 13.66 16.15
CA ASN A 152 0.49 13.65 14.70
C ASN A 152 -0.15 12.45 13.96
N ALA A 153 -1.24 11.89 14.49
CA ALA A 153 -2.06 10.89 13.80
C ALA A 153 -3.20 11.59 13.07
N PHE A 154 -3.28 11.33 11.76
CA PHE A 154 -4.40 11.74 10.92
C PHE A 154 -5.17 10.49 10.50
N ILE A 155 -6.46 10.41 10.82
CA ILE A 155 -7.28 9.21 10.60
C ILE A 155 -8.49 9.57 9.76
N THR A 156 -8.73 8.80 8.70
CA THR A 156 -9.92 8.87 7.85
C THR A 156 -10.69 7.56 7.91
N PRO A 157 -12.03 7.57 7.73
CA PRO A 157 -12.88 6.40 7.99
C PRO A 157 -12.97 5.48 6.77
N HIS A 158 -11.83 4.96 6.28
CA HIS A 158 -11.72 4.05 5.14
C HIS A 158 -12.44 4.60 3.89
N ASN A 159 -12.18 5.85 3.56
CA ASN A 159 -12.86 6.55 2.47
C ASN A 159 -11.92 7.02 1.34
N SER A 160 -10.65 6.62 1.35
CA SER A 160 -9.69 6.96 0.28
C SER A 160 -10.08 6.40 -1.09
N TRP A 161 -10.97 5.39 -1.14
CA TRP A 161 -11.54 4.84 -2.37
C TRP A 161 -12.64 5.71 -2.96
N HIS A 162 -13.26 6.60 -2.17
CA HIS A 162 -14.47 7.33 -2.53
C HIS A 162 -14.18 8.43 -3.56
N SER A 163 -14.73 8.27 -4.74
CA SER A 163 -14.68 9.28 -5.79
C SER A 163 -15.97 9.25 -6.61
N THR A 164 -16.30 10.35 -7.27
CA THR A 164 -17.45 10.44 -8.17
C THR A 164 -17.37 9.46 -9.34
N MET A 165 -16.16 9.01 -9.69
CA MET A 165 -15.89 8.07 -10.78
C MET A 165 -15.88 6.60 -10.35
N TYR A 166 -16.06 6.30 -9.05
CA TYR A 166 -15.97 4.93 -8.57
C TYR A 166 -16.98 4.00 -9.26
N TRP A 167 -18.27 4.33 -9.16
CA TRP A 167 -19.33 3.52 -9.77
C TRP A 167 -19.28 3.48 -11.30
N PRO A 168 -19.08 4.59 -12.03
CA PRO A 168 -18.85 4.53 -13.47
C PRO A 168 -17.75 3.54 -13.88
N ARG A 169 -16.63 3.52 -13.18
CA ARG A 169 -15.52 2.60 -13.47
C ARG A 169 -15.82 1.15 -13.13
N VAL A 170 -16.54 0.90 -12.04
CA VAL A 170 -17.00 -0.45 -11.70
C VAL A 170 -17.89 -1.02 -12.81
N LEU A 171 -18.81 -0.21 -13.31
CA LEU A 171 -19.71 -0.60 -14.43
C LEU A 171 -18.94 -0.80 -15.75
N GLU A 172 -17.95 0.02 -16.04
CA GLU A 172 -17.05 -0.14 -17.18
C GLU A 172 -16.31 -1.48 -17.14
N ILE A 173 -15.71 -1.81 -16.00
CA ILE A 173 -15.02 -3.11 -15.79
C ILE A 173 -16.01 -4.27 -15.91
N LEU A 174 -17.21 -4.14 -15.33
CA LEU A 174 -18.25 -5.17 -15.45
C LEU A 174 -18.63 -5.39 -16.92
N GLY A 175 -18.92 -4.33 -17.68
CA GLY A 175 -19.23 -4.42 -19.13
C GLY A 175 -18.11 -5.12 -19.91
N THR A 176 -16.87 -4.68 -19.71
CA THR A 176 -15.69 -5.32 -20.32
C THR A 176 -15.59 -6.81 -19.98
N ASN A 177 -15.87 -7.19 -18.73
CA ASN A 177 -15.81 -8.58 -18.33
C ASN A 177 -16.97 -9.43 -18.89
N LEU A 178 -18.16 -8.88 -19.05
CA LEU A 178 -19.28 -9.56 -19.70
C LEU A 178 -18.95 -9.84 -21.18
N GLU A 179 -18.42 -8.86 -21.91
CA GLU A 179 -18.00 -9.04 -23.32
C GLU A 179 -16.88 -10.11 -23.42
N ARG A 180 -15.93 -10.11 -22.48
CA ARG A 180 -14.86 -11.11 -22.47
C ARG A 180 -15.35 -12.52 -22.13
N LEU A 181 -16.35 -12.63 -21.25
CA LEU A 181 -16.99 -13.93 -20.96
C LEU A 181 -17.68 -14.50 -22.19
N ASP A 182 -18.38 -13.65 -22.96
CA ASP A 182 -19.07 -14.06 -24.21
C ASP A 182 -18.06 -14.51 -25.27
N THR A 183 -16.91 -13.86 -25.35
CA THR A 183 -15.85 -14.16 -26.34
C THR A 183 -14.80 -15.17 -25.85
N GLY A 184 -14.91 -15.66 -24.60
CA GLY A 184 -13.93 -16.58 -24.01
C GLY A 184 -12.58 -15.91 -23.67
N GLY A 185 -12.54 -14.58 -23.57
CA GLY A 185 -11.33 -13.82 -23.26
C GLY A 185 -10.98 -13.79 -21.77
N PRO A 186 -9.73 -13.42 -21.41
CA PRO A 186 -9.33 -13.31 -20.00
C PRO A 186 -10.00 -12.11 -19.34
N LEU A 187 -10.52 -12.33 -18.11
CA LEU A 187 -11.16 -11.25 -17.34
C LEU A 187 -10.13 -10.24 -16.81
N VAL A 188 -10.51 -8.97 -16.75
CA VAL A 188 -9.76 -7.92 -16.07
C VAL A 188 -10.04 -7.98 -14.56
N ASN A 189 -9.03 -7.68 -13.77
CA ASN A 189 -9.08 -7.67 -12.30
C ASN A 189 -9.60 -8.99 -11.68
N ALA A 190 -9.40 -10.11 -12.35
CA ALA A 190 -9.76 -11.43 -11.83
C ALA A 190 -9.00 -11.73 -10.53
N VAL A 191 -9.74 -11.94 -9.45
CA VAL A 191 -9.19 -12.41 -8.17
C VAL A 191 -9.10 -13.93 -8.23
N LYS A 192 -7.89 -14.48 -8.15
CA LYS A 192 -7.74 -15.93 -7.97
C LYS A 192 -8.35 -16.32 -6.62
N LYS A 193 -9.35 -17.19 -6.62
CA LYS A 193 -9.82 -17.82 -5.39
C LYS A 193 -8.64 -18.57 -4.77
N PHE A 194 -8.06 -18.05 -3.70
CA PHE A 194 -7.24 -18.87 -2.81
C PHE A 194 -8.20 -19.91 -2.23
N GLY A 195 -7.88 -21.21 -2.46
CA GLY A 195 -8.75 -22.31 -2.12
C GLY A 195 -9.20 -22.23 -0.66
N TYR A 196 -10.46 -21.93 -0.44
CA TYR A 196 -11.17 -22.43 0.69
C TYR A 196 -11.39 -23.91 0.40
N SER A 197 -10.54 -24.79 0.91
CA SER A 197 -10.90 -26.19 1.10
C SER A 197 -12.14 -26.19 1.99
N ARG A 198 -13.23 -26.77 1.47
CA ARG A 198 -14.45 -27.06 2.21
C ARG A 198 -14.15 -28.02 3.33
#